data_386a7ac14a07293975a0c22e00a549fc
#
_entry.id   386a7ac14a07293975a0c22e00a549fc
#
_cell.length_a   1.000
_cell.length_b   1.000
_cell.length_c   1.000
_cell.angle_alpha   90.00
_cell.angle_beta   90.00
_cell.angle_gamma   90.00
#
_symmetry.space_group_name_H-M   'P 1'
#
loop_
_entity.id
_entity.type
_entity.pdbx_description
1 polymer ?
#
loop_
_entity_poly.entity_id
_entity_poly.type
_entity_poly.pdbx_seq_one_letter_code
_entity_poly.pdbx_strand_id
1 'polypeptide(L)'
;MNKENMPEIKIGVVAVSRDCFPESLSVNRRKALMDAYTKKYGKDHIYECPICIVESEIHMVQALEDVKAAGCDALVVYLGNFGPEIAETLLAKHFDGPKMFIAAAEESGSAASDCTRLYQQYLRV
;
A
#
# COMPACT_ATOMS: atom_id res chain seq x y z
N MET A 1 27.11 -16.25 -7.30
CA MET A 1 26.54 -15.19 -8.13
C MET A 1 27.37 -13.93 -7.95
N ASN A 2 27.89 -13.40 -9.04
CA ASN A 2 28.62 -12.12 -8.99
C ASN A 2 27.64 -11.00 -8.64
N LYS A 3 27.90 -10.29 -7.56
CA LYS A 3 27.09 -9.13 -7.14
C LYS A 3 27.07 -8.01 -8.19
N GLU A 4 28.03 -8.00 -9.10
CA GLU A 4 28.16 -7.00 -10.17
C GLU A 4 27.06 -7.08 -11.26
N ASN A 5 26.34 -8.20 -11.34
CA ASN A 5 25.28 -8.40 -12.33
C ASN A 5 23.84 -8.37 -11.72
N MET A 6 23.71 -8.01 -10.45
CA MET A 6 22.40 -7.82 -9.83
C MET A 6 21.99 -6.35 -9.96
N PRO A 7 20.89 -6.04 -10.65
CA PRO A 7 20.42 -4.66 -10.68
C PRO A 7 20.03 -4.22 -9.26
N GLU A 8 20.52 -3.07 -8.87
CA GLU A 8 20.03 -2.41 -7.65
C GLU A 8 18.65 -1.82 -7.95
N ILE A 9 17.63 -2.39 -7.38
CA ILE A 9 16.24 -1.89 -7.49
C ILE A 9 15.77 -1.36 -6.16
N LYS A 10 14.98 -0.30 -6.19
CA LYS A 10 14.32 0.29 -5.04
C LYS A 10 12.81 0.11 -5.14
N ILE A 11 12.23 -0.53 -4.15
CA ILE A 11 10.80 -0.83 -4.09
C ILE A 11 10.11 0.23 -3.23
N GLY A 12 9.16 0.94 -3.81
CA GLY A 12 8.27 1.85 -3.06
C GLY A 12 7.03 1.10 -2.55
N VAL A 13 6.74 1.24 -1.27
CA VAL A 13 5.53 0.66 -0.66
C VAL A 13 4.55 1.78 -0.32
N VAL A 14 3.37 1.72 -0.92
CA VAL A 14 2.27 2.65 -0.70
C VAL A 14 1.09 1.89 -0.11
N ALA A 15 0.63 2.30 1.06
CA ALA A 15 -0.55 1.72 1.69
C ALA A 15 -1.82 2.47 1.29
N VAL A 16 -2.93 1.77 1.26
CA VAL A 16 -4.25 2.32 0.98
C VAL A 16 -5.22 2.04 2.12
N SER A 17 -6.20 2.90 2.29
CA SER A 17 -7.28 2.75 3.26
C SER A 17 -8.56 3.37 2.71
N ARG A 18 -9.68 3.05 3.31
CA ARG A 18 -10.96 3.67 3.08
C ARG A 18 -11.51 4.21 4.39
N ASP A 19 -12.20 5.33 4.34
CA ASP A 19 -12.72 6.09 5.47
C ASP A 19 -13.59 5.32 6.47
N CYS A 20 -14.23 4.22 6.05
CA CYS A 20 -14.98 3.34 6.95
C CYS A 20 -14.12 2.34 7.74
N PHE A 21 -12.81 2.27 7.46
CA PHE A 21 -11.87 1.42 8.18
C PHE A 21 -10.86 2.29 8.95
N PRO A 22 -10.38 1.84 10.11
CA PRO A 22 -9.39 2.60 10.84
C PRO A 22 -8.07 2.66 10.04
N GLU A 23 -7.63 3.87 9.71
CA GLU A 23 -6.37 4.14 9.03
C GLU A 23 -5.18 3.49 9.75
N SER A 24 -5.20 3.52 11.09
CA SER A 24 -4.16 2.91 11.93
C SER A 24 -3.92 1.43 11.63
N LEU A 25 -4.95 0.71 11.23
CA LEU A 25 -4.82 -0.70 10.85
C LEU A 25 -3.91 -0.87 9.63
N SER A 26 -4.11 -0.06 8.60
CA SER A 26 -3.29 -0.09 7.39
C SER A 26 -1.86 0.37 7.67
N VAL A 27 -1.69 1.43 8.46
CA VAL A 27 -0.38 1.93 8.90
C VAL A 27 0.40 0.87 9.67
N ASN A 28 -0.23 0.22 10.65
CA ASN A 28 0.42 -0.81 11.46
C ASN A 28 0.79 -2.05 10.64
N ARG A 29 -0.07 -2.46 9.73
CA ARG A 29 0.20 -3.59 8.84
C ARG A 29 1.32 -3.28 7.86
N ARG A 30 1.36 -2.08 7.29
CA ARG A 30 2.47 -1.61 6.45
C ARG A 30 3.78 -1.62 7.22
N LYS A 31 3.79 -1.10 8.44
CA LYS A 31 4.96 -1.12 9.31
C LYS A 31 5.45 -2.55 9.56
N ALA A 32 4.56 -3.46 9.88
CA ALA A 32 4.91 -4.86 10.08
C ALA A 32 5.52 -5.50 8.81
N LEU A 33 4.99 -5.17 7.63
CA LEU A 33 5.56 -5.59 6.34
C LEU A 33 6.98 -5.04 6.16
N MET A 34 7.17 -3.74 6.41
CA MET A 34 8.46 -3.06 6.31
C MET A 34 9.49 -3.67 7.26
N ASP A 35 9.11 -3.92 8.51
CA ASP A 35 9.97 -4.51 9.52
C ASP A 35 10.38 -5.94 9.14
N ALA A 36 9.43 -6.75 8.67
CA ALA A 36 9.70 -8.12 8.23
C ALA A 36 10.65 -8.17 7.02
N TYR A 37 10.41 -7.31 6.04
CA TYR A 37 11.27 -7.20 4.86
C TYR A 37 12.68 -6.73 5.24
N THR A 38 12.78 -5.67 6.03
CA THR A 38 14.04 -5.07 6.44
C THR A 38 14.88 -6.04 7.27
N LYS A 39 14.24 -6.83 8.14
CA LYS A 39 14.91 -7.86 8.92
C LYS A 39 15.55 -8.94 8.04
N LYS A 40 14.91 -9.28 6.92
CA LYS A 40 15.36 -10.36 6.03
C LYS A 40 16.32 -9.89 4.97
N TYR A 41 16.09 -8.73 4.38
CA TYR A 41 16.79 -8.25 3.19
C TYR A 41 17.56 -6.93 3.37
N GLY A 42 17.44 -6.29 4.54
CA GLY A 42 17.97 -4.95 4.76
C GLY A 42 17.02 -3.86 4.29
N LYS A 43 17.37 -2.61 4.59
CA LYS A 43 16.53 -1.43 4.32
C LYS A 43 16.91 -0.63 3.08
N ASP A 44 17.98 -1.03 2.39
CA ASP A 44 18.55 -0.21 1.31
C ASP A 44 17.73 -0.25 0.01
N HIS A 45 16.91 -1.30 -0.16
CA HIS A 45 16.14 -1.56 -1.39
C HIS A 45 14.64 -1.37 -1.24
N ILE A 46 14.19 -0.86 -0.11
CA ILE A 46 12.77 -0.63 0.15
C ILE A 46 12.54 0.77 0.70
N TYR A 47 11.49 1.41 0.23
CA TYR A 47 11.08 2.75 0.62
C TYR A 47 9.64 2.74 1.07
N GLU A 48 9.39 3.20 2.28
CA GLU A 48 8.05 3.41 2.81
C GLU A 48 7.57 4.81 2.44
N CYS A 49 6.52 4.89 1.63
CA CYS A 49 5.92 6.18 1.29
C CYS A 49 5.30 6.81 2.56
N PRO A 50 5.77 8.00 2.96
CA PRO A 50 5.30 8.66 4.18
C PRO A 50 3.90 9.22 4.07
N ILE A 51 3.36 9.34 2.86
CA ILE A 51 1.96 9.63 2.65
C ILE A 51 1.21 8.45 3.20
N CYS A 52 0.65 8.65 4.37
CA CYS A 52 0.27 7.58 5.27
C CYS A 52 -0.66 6.59 4.60
N ILE A 53 -1.65 7.10 3.89
CA ILE A 53 -2.66 6.24 3.30
C ILE A 53 -3.28 6.93 2.10
N VAL A 54 -3.38 6.22 1.01
CA VAL A 54 -4.10 6.69 -0.17
C VAL A 54 -5.60 6.44 0.06
N GLU A 55 -6.34 7.50 0.33
CA GLU A 55 -7.80 7.49 0.51
C GLU A 55 -8.54 8.23 -0.61
N SER A 56 -7.80 8.92 -1.47
CA SER A 56 -8.37 9.73 -2.54
C SER A 56 -7.39 9.88 -3.69
N GLU A 57 -7.86 10.40 -4.81
CA GLU A 57 -7.02 10.73 -5.96
C GLU A 57 -5.98 11.82 -5.64
N ILE A 58 -6.26 12.70 -4.70
CA ILE A 58 -5.29 13.72 -4.23
C ILE A 58 -4.12 13.02 -3.54
N HIS A 59 -4.40 12.12 -2.62
CA HIS A 59 -3.38 11.32 -1.96
C HIS A 59 -2.62 10.43 -2.95
N MET A 60 -3.30 9.91 -3.97
CA MET A 60 -2.68 9.13 -5.02
C MET A 60 -1.62 9.94 -5.79
N VAL A 61 -1.94 11.18 -6.17
CA VAL A 61 -0.98 12.07 -6.86
C VAL A 61 0.22 12.35 -5.98
N GLN A 62 0.00 12.68 -4.72
CA GLN A 62 1.08 12.93 -3.75
C GLN A 62 1.97 11.69 -3.55
N ALA A 63 1.37 10.51 -3.41
CA ALA A 63 2.10 9.26 -3.27
C ALA A 63 2.93 8.93 -4.52
N LEU A 64 2.36 9.16 -5.71
CA LEU A 64 3.05 8.95 -6.98
C LEU A 64 4.27 9.87 -7.12
N GLU A 65 4.11 11.15 -6.78
CA GLU A 65 5.21 12.11 -6.78
C GLU A 65 6.30 11.74 -5.78
N ASP A 66 5.91 11.30 -4.58
CA ASP A 66 6.84 10.90 -3.53
C ASP A 66 7.68 9.68 -3.92
N VAL A 67 7.07 8.61 -4.42
CA VAL A 67 7.82 7.42 -4.84
C VAL A 67 8.71 7.68 -6.06
N LYS A 68 8.30 8.58 -6.96
CA LYS A 68 9.13 9.03 -8.08
C LYS A 68 10.33 9.84 -7.59
N ALA A 69 10.12 10.78 -6.68
CA ALA A 69 11.17 11.60 -6.08
C ALA A 69 12.17 10.75 -5.28
N ALA A 70 11.71 9.70 -4.63
CA ALA A 70 12.54 8.75 -3.92
C ALA A 70 13.35 7.82 -4.85
N GLY A 71 13.12 7.86 -6.15
CA GLY A 71 13.81 7.03 -7.13
C GLY A 71 13.41 5.56 -7.08
N CYS A 72 12.15 5.26 -6.78
CA CYS A 72 11.66 3.89 -6.76
C CYS A 72 11.50 3.33 -8.18
N ASP A 73 12.03 2.14 -8.39
CA ASP A 73 11.98 1.42 -9.69
C ASP A 73 10.80 0.48 -9.80
N ALA A 74 10.25 0.07 -8.66
CA ALA A 74 9.10 -0.81 -8.56
C ALA A 74 8.12 -0.30 -7.49
N LEU A 75 6.85 -0.61 -7.66
CA LEU A 75 5.79 -0.18 -6.76
C LEU A 75 5.08 -1.38 -6.13
N VAL A 76 4.89 -1.33 -4.83
CA VAL A 76 3.98 -2.20 -4.09
C VAL A 76 2.80 -1.37 -3.59
N VAL A 77 1.62 -1.69 -4.06
CA VAL A 77 0.36 -1.17 -3.53
C VAL A 77 -0.13 -2.13 -2.46
N TYR A 78 -0.06 -1.69 -1.21
CA TYR A 78 -0.39 -2.52 -0.07
C TYR A 78 -1.82 -2.26 0.42
N LEU A 79 -2.67 -3.25 0.21
CA LEU A 79 -4.06 -3.24 0.65
C LEU A 79 -4.12 -3.66 2.13
N GLY A 80 -3.76 -2.74 3.01
CA GLY A 80 -3.76 -2.96 4.45
C GLY A 80 -5.17 -3.07 5.05
N ASN A 81 -6.15 -2.48 4.38
CA ASN A 81 -7.58 -2.66 4.49
C ASN A 81 -8.22 -2.37 3.12
N PHE A 82 -9.52 -2.24 3.03
CA PHE A 82 -10.17 -1.86 1.77
C PHE A 82 -9.77 -0.43 1.37
N GLY A 83 -9.14 -0.27 0.21
CA GLY A 83 -8.78 1.01 -0.36
C GLY A 83 -9.82 1.56 -1.33
N PRO A 84 -9.67 2.81 -1.77
CA PRO A 84 -10.47 3.38 -2.87
C PRO A 84 -9.96 2.82 -4.20
N GLU A 85 -10.75 1.98 -4.82
CA GLU A 85 -10.41 1.22 -6.04
C GLU A 85 -9.92 2.12 -7.19
N ILE A 86 -10.49 3.31 -7.34
CA ILE A 86 -10.08 4.27 -8.37
C ILE A 86 -8.68 4.80 -8.09
N ALA A 87 -8.42 5.28 -6.86
CA ALA A 87 -7.15 5.88 -6.51
C ALA A 87 -5.99 4.87 -6.59
N GLU A 88 -6.17 3.67 -6.06
CA GLU A 88 -5.13 2.62 -6.11
C GLU A 88 -4.87 2.12 -7.52
N THR A 89 -5.91 2.01 -8.35
CA THR A 89 -5.77 1.62 -9.76
C THR A 89 -5.05 2.70 -10.57
N LEU A 90 -5.39 3.97 -10.37
CA LEU A 90 -4.72 5.08 -11.02
C LEU A 90 -3.26 5.23 -10.58
N LEU A 91 -2.97 5.01 -9.29
CA LEU A 91 -1.59 4.97 -8.79
C LEU A 91 -0.77 3.92 -9.55
N ALA A 92 -1.28 2.71 -9.64
CA ALA A 92 -0.62 1.63 -10.37
C ALA A 92 -0.50 1.93 -11.88
N LYS A 93 -1.53 2.53 -12.48
CA LYS A 93 -1.55 2.89 -13.90
C LYS A 93 -0.49 3.94 -14.25
N HIS A 94 -0.33 4.95 -13.41
CA HIS A 94 0.56 6.09 -13.68
C HIS A 94 2.00 5.88 -13.20
N PHE A 95 2.26 4.81 -12.47
CA PHE A 95 3.62 4.44 -12.10
C PHE A 95 4.30 3.70 -13.27
N ASP A 96 5.45 4.20 -13.71
CA ASP A 96 6.27 3.54 -14.71
C ASP A 96 7.17 2.49 -14.05
N GLY A 97 6.97 1.24 -14.39
CA GLY A 97 7.76 0.13 -13.87
C GLY A 97 6.92 -1.02 -13.34
N PRO A 98 7.59 -2.06 -12.84
CA PRO A 98 6.91 -3.22 -12.24
C PRO A 98 6.08 -2.81 -11.03
N LYS A 99 4.93 -3.44 -10.87
CA LYS A 99 4.01 -3.18 -9.77
C LYS A 99 3.39 -4.46 -9.25
N MET A 100 3.15 -4.49 -7.94
CA MET A 100 2.54 -5.61 -7.24
C MET A 100 1.47 -5.11 -6.29
N PHE A 101 0.33 -5.79 -6.25
CA PHE A 101 -0.67 -5.61 -5.21
C PHE A 101 -0.50 -6.68 -4.15
N ILE A 102 -0.44 -6.26 -2.89
CA ILE A 102 -0.37 -7.17 -1.74
C ILE A 102 -1.56 -6.87 -0.84
N ALA A 103 -2.39 -7.87 -0.56
CA ALA A 103 -3.49 -7.75 0.38
C ALA A 103 -3.10 -8.31 1.75
N ALA A 104 -3.48 -7.59 2.80
CA ALA A 104 -3.40 -8.13 4.15
C ALA A 104 -4.47 -9.21 4.34
N ALA A 105 -4.09 -10.32 4.97
CA ALA A 105 -5.07 -11.33 5.36
C ALA A 105 -6.03 -10.75 6.43
N GLU A 106 -7.31 -11.07 6.31
CA GLU A 106 -8.28 -10.74 7.34
C GLU A 106 -7.94 -11.50 8.64
N GLU A 107 -7.80 -10.76 9.71
CA GLU A 107 -7.81 -11.36 11.04
C GLU A 107 -9.24 -11.79 11.37
N SER A 108 -9.42 -13.02 11.83
CA SER A 108 -10.73 -13.58 12.12
C SER A 108 -11.56 -12.64 13.04
N GLY A 109 -12.53 -12.00 12.50
CA GLY A 109 -13.76 -11.65 13.23
C GLY A 109 -14.05 -10.21 13.59
N SER A 110 -13.18 -9.17 13.43
CA SER A 110 -13.55 -7.89 14.05
C SER A 110 -13.63 -6.67 13.13
N ALA A 111 -12.86 -6.57 12.10
CA ALA A 111 -12.86 -5.34 11.26
C ALA A 111 -13.86 -5.39 10.11
N ALA A 112 -14.15 -6.57 9.56
CA ALA A 112 -15.09 -6.74 8.46
C ALA A 112 -16.55 -6.58 8.89
N SER A 113 -16.88 -6.82 10.17
CA SER A 113 -18.26 -6.77 10.65
C SER A 113 -18.86 -5.37 10.62
N ASP A 114 -18.08 -4.33 10.89
CA ASP A 114 -18.61 -2.97 10.98
C ASP A 114 -18.81 -2.35 9.59
N CYS A 115 -17.88 -2.56 8.66
CA CYS A 115 -18.06 -2.09 7.29
C CYS A 115 -19.12 -2.91 6.52
N THR A 116 -19.21 -4.20 6.75
CA THR A 116 -20.26 -5.03 6.15
C THR A 116 -21.64 -4.64 6.65
N ARG A 117 -21.77 -4.26 7.92
CA ARG A 117 -23.02 -3.70 8.47
C ARG A 117 -23.40 -2.37 7.83
N LEU A 118 -22.45 -1.46 7.65
CA LEU A 118 -22.66 -0.18 6.97
C LEU A 118 -23.06 -0.41 5.51
N TYR A 119 -22.36 -1.28 4.81
CA TYR A 119 -22.66 -1.60 3.41
C TYR A 119 -24.02 -2.25 3.22
N GLN A 120 -24.40 -3.16 4.12
CA GLN A 120 -25.74 -3.77 4.12
C GLN A 120 -26.85 -2.77 4.45
N GLN A 121 -26.54 -1.74 5.22
CA GLN A 121 -27.48 -0.67 5.53
C GLN A 121 -27.73 0.24 4.32
N TYR A 122 -26.73 0.45 3.47
CA TYR A 122 -26.86 1.20 2.21
C TYR A 122 -27.58 0.41 1.10
N LEU A 123 -27.49 -0.90 1.11
CA LEU A 123 -28.17 -1.77 0.13
C LEU A 123 -29.64 -2.06 0.45
N ARG A 124 -30.15 -1.58 1.58
CA ARG A 124 -31.56 -1.73 1.99
C ARG A 124 -32.43 -0.53 1.67
N VAL A 125 -32.03 0.25 0.70
CA VAL A 125 -32.89 1.33 0.18
C VAL A 125 -33.68 0.84 -1.03
#